data_ff3e301e5cbaf20bd72834a434b80d0a
#
_entry.id   ff3e301e5cbaf20bd72834a434b80d0a
#
_cell.length_a   1.000
_cell.length_b   1.000
_cell.length_c   1.000
_cell.angle_alpha   90.00
_cell.angle_beta   90.00
_cell.angle_gamma   90.00
#
_symmetry.space_group_name_H-M   'P 1'
#
loop_
_entity.id
_entity.type
_entity.pdbx_description
1 polymer ?
#
loop_
_entity_poly.entity_id
_entity_poly.type
_entity_poly.pdbx_seq_one_letter_code
_entity_poly.pdbx_strand_id
1 'polypeptide(L)'
;MDKYEETVMTFYEITEEDKELIKEALSKLESNYDGEKYNHTVGAAIKCKNGNIYTGVNCDGIHGSCAEYITMGIAISAGERDFDTIVAVHKGFPNKVIAPCGNCRQMLIEYCPDIKVILNDYEDNLVKVGIKDLLPFACL
;
A
#
# COMPACT_ATOMS: atom_id res chain seq x y z
N MET A 1 -25.11 -25.00 1.76
CA MET A 1 -23.79 -24.41 1.54
C MET A 1 -23.48 -23.44 2.67
N ASP A 2 -22.25 -23.53 3.18
CA ASP A 2 -21.75 -22.58 4.18
C ASP A 2 -21.64 -21.19 3.54
N LYS A 3 -22.14 -20.17 4.21
CA LYS A 3 -22.08 -18.80 3.70
C LYS A 3 -20.64 -18.29 3.50
N TYR A 4 -19.66 -18.88 4.17
CA TYR A 4 -18.25 -18.51 4.01
C TYR A 4 -17.61 -19.13 2.77
N GLU A 5 -18.19 -20.19 2.22
CA GLU A 5 -17.67 -20.80 0.99
C GLU A 5 -17.90 -19.94 -0.24
N GLU A 6 -18.83 -19.00 -0.16
CA GLU A 6 -19.16 -18.09 -1.26
C GLU A 6 -18.26 -16.84 -1.27
N THR A 7 -17.44 -16.67 -0.23
CA THR A 7 -16.56 -15.50 -0.13
C THR A 7 -15.36 -15.70 -1.03
N VAL A 8 -15.28 -14.94 -2.11
CA VAL A 8 -14.16 -14.96 -3.04
C VAL A 8 -13.55 -13.56 -3.14
N MET A 9 -12.25 -13.51 -3.37
CA MET A 9 -11.55 -12.25 -3.60
C MET A 9 -11.91 -11.68 -4.96
N THR A 10 -12.10 -10.38 -5.02
CA THR A 10 -12.30 -9.66 -6.28
C THR A 10 -10.96 -9.08 -6.73
N PHE A 11 -10.55 -9.44 -7.94
CA PHE A 11 -9.34 -8.92 -8.55
C PHE A 11 -9.71 -7.85 -9.57
N TYR A 12 -8.99 -6.74 -9.51
CA TYR A 12 -9.13 -5.64 -10.46
C TYR A 12 -7.98 -5.69 -11.46
N GLU A 13 -8.22 -5.18 -12.66
CA GLU A 13 -7.20 -5.14 -13.70
C GLU A 13 -6.05 -4.19 -13.29
N ILE A 14 -4.82 -4.62 -13.56
CA ILE A 14 -3.64 -3.77 -13.42
C ILE A 14 -3.57 -2.84 -14.62
N THR A 15 -3.54 -1.54 -14.37
CA THR A 15 -3.54 -0.50 -15.40
C THR A 15 -2.14 0.10 -15.57
N GLU A 16 -1.96 0.90 -16.62
CA GLU A 16 -0.72 1.65 -16.79
C GLU A 16 -0.53 2.68 -15.67
N GLU A 17 -1.63 3.25 -15.15
CA GLU A 17 -1.57 4.15 -14.00
C GLU A 17 -1.07 3.43 -12.74
N ASP A 18 -1.43 2.17 -12.55
CA ASP A 18 -0.93 1.35 -11.45
C ASP A 18 0.58 1.15 -11.55
N LYS A 19 1.09 0.93 -12.76
CA LYS A 19 2.53 0.78 -13.01
C LYS A 19 3.27 2.08 -12.73
N GLU A 20 2.68 3.22 -13.08
CA GLU A 20 3.26 4.53 -12.74
C GLU A 20 3.27 4.74 -11.22
N LEU A 21 2.24 4.30 -10.52
CA LEU A 21 2.19 4.39 -9.06
C LEU A 21 3.32 3.58 -8.41
N ILE A 22 3.60 2.40 -8.94
CA ILE A 22 4.73 1.56 -8.48
C ILE A 22 6.04 2.30 -8.69
N LYS A 23 6.22 2.95 -9.83
CA LYS A 23 7.44 3.74 -10.12
C LYS A 23 7.62 4.89 -9.14
N GLU A 24 6.52 5.55 -8.76
CA GLU A 24 6.57 6.62 -7.77
C GLU A 24 7.00 6.11 -6.40
N ALA A 25 6.49 4.96 -5.98
CA ALA A 25 6.91 4.32 -4.73
C ALA A 25 8.39 3.96 -4.76
N LEU A 26 8.85 3.38 -5.86
CA LEU A 26 10.25 2.98 -6.03
C LEU A 26 11.18 4.20 -6.04
N SER A 27 10.81 5.26 -6.74
CA SER A 27 11.58 6.50 -6.79
C SER A 27 11.75 7.11 -5.39
N LYS A 28 10.67 7.10 -4.59
CA LYS A 28 10.73 7.62 -3.22
C LYS A 28 11.65 6.75 -2.35
N LEU A 29 11.57 5.44 -2.49
CA LEU A 29 12.47 4.52 -1.79
C LEU A 29 13.93 4.79 -2.15
N GLU A 30 14.24 4.83 -3.42
CA GLU A 30 15.62 5.00 -3.90
C GLU A 30 16.24 6.31 -3.46
N SER A 31 15.46 7.39 -3.39
CA SER A 31 15.96 8.71 -2.98
C SER A 31 16.18 8.84 -1.47
N ASN A 32 15.69 7.89 -0.67
CA ASN A 32 15.73 7.98 0.80
C ASN A 32 16.39 6.81 1.50
N TYR A 33 16.60 5.70 0.82
CA TYR A 33 17.17 4.50 1.43
C TYR A 33 18.54 4.80 2.02
N ASP A 34 18.75 4.38 3.27
CA ASP A 34 20.03 4.52 3.98
C ASP A 34 20.68 3.14 4.10
N GLY A 35 21.65 2.86 3.22
CA GLY A 35 22.33 1.57 3.17
C GLY A 35 23.28 1.32 4.33
N GLU A 36 23.77 2.38 5.00
CA GLU A 36 24.68 2.22 6.15
C GLU A 36 23.94 1.73 7.38
N LYS A 37 22.79 2.31 7.66
CA LYS A 37 21.96 1.98 8.82
C LYS A 37 20.86 0.99 8.52
N TYR A 38 20.66 0.67 7.27
CA TYR A 38 19.56 -0.14 6.76
C TYR A 38 18.20 0.43 7.17
N ASN A 39 18.07 1.75 7.06
CA ASN A 39 16.84 2.48 7.37
C ASN A 39 16.10 2.89 6.09
N HIS A 40 14.81 3.18 6.23
CA HIS A 40 13.96 3.65 5.13
C HIS A 40 13.95 2.65 3.98
N THR A 41 13.69 1.39 4.33
CA THR A 41 13.77 0.25 3.40
C THR A 41 12.51 0.03 2.58
N VAL A 42 11.42 0.77 2.89
CA VAL A 42 10.14 0.65 2.22
C VAL A 42 9.71 2.00 1.69
N GLY A 43 9.27 2.03 0.45
CA GLY A 43 8.64 3.20 -0.15
C GLY A 43 7.20 2.89 -0.50
N ALA A 44 6.31 3.85 -0.32
CA ALA A 44 4.90 3.70 -0.64
C ALA A 44 4.42 4.87 -1.48
N ALA A 45 3.37 4.62 -2.26
CA ALA A 45 2.69 5.65 -3.03
C ALA A 45 1.19 5.43 -2.95
N ILE A 46 0.45 6.51 -2.76
CA ILE A 46 -1.02 6.48 -2.73
C ILE A 46 -1.54 7.42 -3.81
N LYS A 47 -2.52 6.95 -4.56
CA LYS A 47 -3.22 7.75 -5.56
C LYS A 47 -4.59 8.09 -5.02
N CYS A 48 -4.93 9.36 -5.04
CA CYS A 48 -6.23 9.87 -4.63
C CYS A 48 -7.20 9.81 -5.81
N LYS A 49 -8.51 9.87 -5.53
CA LYS A 49 -9.54 9.83 -6.57
C LYS A 49 -9.46 11.02 -7.53
N ASN A 50 -8.90 12.16 -7.07
CA ASN A 50 -8.67 13.32 -7.93
C ASN A 50 -7.42 13.20 -8.81
N GLY A 51 -6.68 12.10 -8.71
CA GLY A 51 -5.47 11.86 -9.48
C GLY A 51 -4.17 12.26 -8.81
N ASN A 52 -4.21 12.98 -7.70
CA ASN A 52 -3.00 13.37 -6.96
C ASN A 52 -2.32 12.14 -6.37
N ILE A 53 -0.99 12.14 -6.41
CA ILE A 53 -0.16 11.06 -5.87
C ILE A 53 0.71 11.61 -4.74
N TYR A 54 0.77 10.87 -3.63
CA TYR A 54 1.64 11.18 -2.50
C TYR A 54 2.52 9.96 -2.22
N THR A 55 3.74 10.21 -1.78
CA THR A 55 4.73 9.16 -1.55
C THR A 55 5.40 9.37 -0.20
N GLY A 56 5.92 8.29 0.37
CA GLY A 56 6.64 8.34 1.63
C GLY A 56 7.49 7.10 1.84
N VAL A 57 8.39 7.16 2.82
CA VAL A 57 9.18 6.02 3.26
C VAL A 57 8.85 5.73 4.72
N ASN A 58 9.17 4.51 5.17
CA ASN A 58 8.99 4.16 6.57
C ASN A 58 9.93 4.97 7.47
N CYS A 59 9.49 5.20 8.71
CA CYS A 59 10.27 5.83 9.74
C CYS A 59 10.68 4.75 10.75
N ASP A 60 11.97 4.50 10.86
CA ASP A 60 12.50 3.47 11.76
C ASP A 60 12.59 3.99 13.19
N GLY A 61 12.55 3.09 14.16
CA GLY A 61 12.58 3.41 15.57
C GLY A 61 12.00 2.26 16.38
N ILE A 62 12.01 2.36 17.70
CA ILE A 62 11.48 1.30 18.58
C ILE A 62 10.04 0.96 18.22
N HIS A 63 9.21 1.97 18.01
CA HIS A 63 7.83 1.76 17.56
C HIS A 63 7.70 1.83 16.05
N GLY A 64 8.42 2.75 15.44
CA GLY A 64 8.46 2.90 14.00
C GLY A 64 7.12 3.26 13.38
N SER A 65 7.13 3.48 12.08
CA SER A 65 5.91 3.65 11.32
C SER A 65 6.14 3.16 9.89
N CYS A 66 5.21 2.36 9.39
CA CYS A 66 5.28 1.81 8.03
C CYS A 66 5.17 2.91 6.98
N ALA A 67 5.75 2.69 5.81
CA ALA A 67 5.71 3.64 4.71
C ALA A 67 4.27 3.99 4.31
N GLU A 68 3.36 3.02 4.34
CA GLU A 68 1.95 3.25 4.02
C GLU A 68 1.30 4.22 5.01
N TYR A 69 1.62 4.08 6.30
CA TYR A 69 1.10 4.99 7.34
C TYR A 69 1.64 6.41 7.15
N ILE A 70 2.93 6.53 6.90
CA ILE A 70 3.56 7.84 6.64
C ILE A 70 2.95 8.50 5.40
N THR A 71 2.80 7.73 4.31
CA THR A 71 2.23 8.22 3.05
C THR A 71 0.79 8.69 3.23
N MET A 72 -0.01 7.92 3.99
CA MET A 72 -1.38 8.32 4.32
C MET A 72 -1.38 9.64 5.10
N GLY A 73 -0.51 9.78 6.09
CA GLY A 73 -0.40 11.01 6.87
C GLY A 73 0.00 12.21 6.03
N ILE A 74 0.90 12.02 5.07
CA ILE A 74 1.30 13.08 4.13
C ILE A 74 0.11 13.51 3.27
N ALA A 75 -0.64 12.57 2.71
CA ALA A 75 -1.80 12.86 1.89
C ALA A 75 -2.90 13.59 2.68
N ILE A 76 -3.20 13.09 3.88
CA ILE A 76 -4.19 13.72 4.78
C ILE A 76 -3.74 15.15 5.14
N SER A 77 -2.46 15.35 5.43
CA SER A 77 -1.92 16.67 5.77
C SER A 77 -1.98 17.65 4.61
N ALA A 78 -1.99 17.14 3.37
CA ALA A 78 -2.18 17.95 2.17
C ALA A 78 -3.67 18.23 1.87
N GLY A 79 -4.60 17.72 2.69
CA GLY A 79 -6.03 17.95 2.54
C GLY A 79 -6.80 16.86 1.84
N GLU A 80 -6.16 15.76 1.47
CA GLU A 80 -6.83 14.66 0.77
C GLU A 80 -7.67 13.81 1.72
N ARG A 81 -8.80 13.32 1.23
CA ARG A 81 -9.72 12.46 2.01
C ARG A 81 -10.25 11.28 1.19
N ASP A 82 -10.17 11.33 -0.14
CA ASP A 82 -10.71 10.31 -1.04
C ASP A 82 -9.57 9.60 -1.76
N PHE A 83 -9.33 8.34 -1.39
CA PHE A 83 -8.18 7.56 -1.85
C PHE A 83 -8.64 6.44 -2.77
N ASP A 84 -7.85 6.17 -3.79
CA ASP A 84 -8.17 5.18 -4.82
C ASP A 84 -7.31 3.91 -4.71
N THR A 85 -5.98 4.05 -4.70
CA THR A 85 -5.06 2.91 -4.78
C THR A 85 -3.78 3.18 -4.01
N ILE A 86 -3.24 2.16 -3.36
CA ILE A 86 -1.97 2.24 -2.64
C ILE A 86 -1.05 1.07 -3.03
N VAL A 87 0.25 1.31 -3.02
CA VAL A 87 1.28 0.30 -3.27
C VAL A 87 2.52 0.59 -2.44
N ALA A 88 3.25 -0.45 -2.08
CA ALA A 88 4.54 -0.33 -1.40
C ALA A 88 5.58 -1.26 -2.03
N VAL A 89 6.84 -0.84 -1.97
CA VAL A 89 8.00 -1.59 -2.46
C VAL A 89 9.05 -1.67 -1.36
N HIS A 90 9.86 -2.72 -1.36
CA HIS A 90 10.87 -2.97 -0.33
C HIS A 90 12.24 -3.15 -0.97
N LYS A 91 13.26 -2.55 -0.34
CA LYS A 91 14.65 -2.60 -0.85
C LYS A 91 15.18 -4.04 -0.97
N GLY A 92 14.77 -4.92 -0.05
CA GLY A 92 15.20 -6.32 -0.04
C GLY A 92 14.49 -7.22 -1.06
N PHE A 93 13.46 -6.71 -1.74
CA PHE A 93 12.67 -7.48 -2.70
C PHE A 93 12.56 -6.72 -4.02
N PRO A 94 13.67 -6.60 -4.77
CA PRO A 94 13.65 -5.88 -6.05
C PRO A 94 12.70 -6.55 -7.04
N ASN A 95 12.08 -5.73 -7.89
CA ASN A 95 11.11 -6.16 -8.91
C ASN A 95 9.80 -6.73 -8.36
N LYS A 96 9.53 -6.54 -7.06
CA LYS A 96 8.28 -6.96 -6.42
C LYS A 96 7.66 -5.80 -5.67
N VAL A 97 6.36 -5.88 -5.47
CA VAL A 97 5.64 -5.03 -4.53
C VAL A 97 5.35 -5.84 -3.28
N ILE A 98 5.13 -5.17 -2.14
CA ILE A 98 4.85 -5.85 -0.88
C ILE A 98 3.43 -5.57 -0.44
N ALA A 99 2.86 -6.54 0.28
CA ALA A 99 1.55 -6.36 0.90
C ALA A 99 1.69 -5.50 2.16
N PRO A 100 0.67 -4.69 2.50
CA PRO A 100 0.69 -3.93 3.75
C PRO A 100 0.60 -4.87 4.94
N CYS A 101 1.27 -4.50 6.04
CA CYS A 101 1.17 -5.25 7.30
C CYS A 101 -0.23 -5.11 7.91
N GLY A 102 -0.53 -5.92 8.94
CA GLY A 102 -1.84 -5.88 9.58
C GLY A 102 -2.22 -4.52 10.14
N ASN A 103 -1.26 -3.80 10.71
CA ASN A 103 -1.49 -2.44 11.22
C ASN A 103 -1.91 -1.48 10.10
N CYS A 104 -1.24 -1.55 8.95
CA CYS A 104 -1.59 -0.72 7.80
C CYS A 104 -2.93 -1.15 7.18
N ARG A 105 -3.22 -2.44 7.15
CA ARG A 105 -4.52 -2.92 6.65
C ARG A 105 -5.67 -2.36 7.50
N GLN A 106 -5.51 -2.36 8.82
CA GLN A 106 -6.50 -1.80 9.73
C GLN A 106 -6.68 -0.30 9.48
N MET A 107 -5.58 0.45 9.37
CA MET A 107 -5.62 1.88 9.10
C MET A 107 -6.32 2.17 7.77
N LEU A 108 -5.97 1.42 6.72
CA LEU A 108 -6.55 1.63 5.39
C LEU A 108 -8.06 1.38 5.39
N ILE A 109 -8.54 0.33 6.06
CA ILE A 109 -9.96 0.01 6.07
C ILE A 109 -10.76 1.05 6.89
N GLU A 110 -10.14 1.64 7.92
CA GLU A 110 -10.79 2.69 8.72
C GLU A 110 -10.93 4.01 7.93
N TYR A 111 -9.87 4.41 7.22
CA TYR A 111 -9.87 5.68 6.48
C TYR A 111 -10.52 5.58 5.10
N CYS A 112 -10.35 4.46 4.43
CA CYS A 112 -10.77 4.33 3.03
C CYS A 112 -11.16 2.88 2.72
N PRO A 113 -12.35 2.43 3.19
CA PRO A 113 -12.78 1.03 3.03
C PRO A 113 -12.91 0.58 1.57
N ASP A 114 -12.91 1.50 0.62
CA ASP A 114 -13.00 1.18 -0.80
C ASP A 114 -11.65 1.25 -1.52
N ILE A 115 -10.55 1.49 -0.80
CA ILE A 115 -9.24 1.58 -1.42
C ILE A 115 -8.81 0.24 -2.00
N LYS A 116 -8.10 0.29 -3.12
CA LYS A 116 -7.50 -0.89 -3.73
C LYS A 116 -6.02 -0.95 -3.39
N VAL A 117 -5.51 -2.15 -3.26
CA VAL A 117 -4.12 -2.41 -2.90
C VAL A 117 -3.48 -3.23 -4.00
N ILE A 118 -2.33 -2.76 -4.48
CA ILE A 118 -1.51 -3.50 -5.44
C ILE A 118 -0.53 -4.35 -4.63
N LEU A 119 -0.49 -5.65 -4.91
CA LEU A 119 0.42 -6.58 -4.23
C LEU A 119 0.80 -7.73 -5.16
N ASN A 120 1.75 -8.54 -4.73
CA ASN A 120 2.07 -9.78 -5.41
C ASN A 120 1.33 -10.94 -4.74
N ASP A 121 0.76 -11.82 -5.55
CA ASP A 121 0.17 -13.05 -5.03
C ASP A 121 1.26 -14.08 -4.69
N TYR A 122 0.87 -15.28 -4.25
CA TYR A 122 1.83 -16.33 -3.87
C TYR A 122 2.65 -16.87 -5.04
N GLU A 123 2.24 -16.61 -6.28
CA GLU A 123 2.96 -17.00 -7.49
C GLU A 123 3.75 -15.83 -8.08
N ASP A 124 3.90 -14.74 -7.33
CA ASP A 124 4.59 -13.50 -7.73
C ASP A 124 3.93 -12.78 -8.91
N ASN A 125 2.64 -12.99 -9.11
CA ASN A 125 1.87 -12.21 -10.07
C ASN A 125 1.43 -10.90 -9.43
N LEU A 126 1.52 -9.81 -10.20
CA LEU A 126 1.02 -8.51 -9.75
C LEU A 126 -0.50 -8.52 -9.80
N VAL A 127 -1.13 -8.25 -8.66
CA VAL A 127 -2.58 -8.24 -8.53
C VAL A 127 -3.05 -6.98 -7.81
N LYS A 128 -4.33 -6.65 -7.98
CA LYS A 128 -4.95 -5.51 -7.32
C LYS A 128 -6.27 -5.97 -6.70
N VAL A 129 -6.41 -5.76 -5.39
CA VAL A 129 -7.57 -6.21 -4.62
C VAL A 129 -8.10 -5.08 -3.76
N GLY A 130 -9.35 -5.19 -3.30
CA GLY A 130 -9.89 -4.25 -2.33
C GLY A 130 -9.35 -4.53 -0.93
N ILE A 131 -9.20 -3.49 -0.12
CA ILE A 131 -8.68 -3.63 1.25
C ILE A 131 -9.55 -4.58 2.10
N LYS A 132 -10.84 -4.63 1.85
CA LYS A 132 -11.76 -5.51 2.60
C LYS A 132 -11.40 -7.00 2.43
N ASP A 133 -10.84 -7.37 1.29
CA ASP A 133 -10.41 -8.74 1.03
C ASP A 133 -9.11 -9.09 1.77
N LEU A 134 -8.38 -8.10 2.25
CA LEU A 134 -7.11 -8.28 2.97
C LEU A 134 -7.27 -8.26 4.49
N LEU A 135 -8.45 -7.94 4.99
CA LEU A 135 -8.71 -7.92 6.43
C LEU A 135 -10.17 -8.30 6.72
N PRO A 136 -10.51 -9.60 6.57
CA PRO A 136 -11.84 -10.08 6.93
C PRO A 136 -12.13 -9.83 8.41
N PHE A 137 -13.39 -9.50 8.72
CA PHE A 137 -13.82 -9.25 10.09
C PHE A 137 -13.00 -8.16 10.80
N ALA A 138 -12.63 -7.11 10.06
CA ALA A 138 -11.89 -5.99 10.62
C ALA A 138 -12.66 -5.33 11.77
N CYS A 139 -11.92 -4.81 12.75
CA CYS A 139 -12.50 -4.00 13.81
C CYS A 139 -12.81 -2.60 13.26
N LEU A 140 -14.09 -2.22 13.28
CA LEU A 140 -14.55 -0.92 12.77
C LEU A 140 -15.34 -0.16 13.84
#